data_c3e225ec85d7f1c63fb40440fe7bb1ce
#
_entry.id   c3e225ec85d7f1c63fb40440fe7bb1ce
#
_cell.length_a   1.000
_cell.length_b   1.000
_cell.length_c   1.000
_cell.angle_alpha   90.00
_cell.angle_beta   90.00
_cell.angle_gamma   90.00
#
_symmetry.space_group_name_H-M   'P 1'
#
loop_
_entity.id
_entity.type
_entity.pdbx_description
1 polymer ?
#
loop_
_entity_poly.entity_id
_entity_poly.type
_entity_poly.pdbx_seq_one_letter_code
_entity_poly.pdbx_strand_id
1 'polypeptide(L)'
;PLYSSAASDVYKRQTLHMTTFAPDEDPRSLQLYTTDPEYTYKAAKMIVDEGLADHIDMNFGCPVPKVTRRGGGSALPYKRKLFGNIVAAAVKATEGTDIPVTVKMRVGIDDEHHTHLDAGRIAVEEGAAAVALHGRTAAQRYSGHADWNEIARLKQHLAHTGIPVLGNGDIFKATDARAMMEQTGCDGVVVGRGCLGRPWLFAELSAELRGLPIPDQPTLGEVAHIILRHAELLAAHDGEHKACRDLRKHMT
;
A
#
# COMPACT_ATOMS: atom_id res chain seq x y z
N PRO A 1 -13.39 -31.18 2.55
CA PRO A 1 -13.63 -30.42 3.77
C PRO A 1 -14.90 -29.60 3.60
N LEU A 2 -15.90 -29.96 4.41
CA LEU A 2 -17.15 -29.23 4.52
C LEU A 2 -16.87 -27.87 5.21
N TYR A 3 -16.54 -26.85 4.45
CA TYR A 3 -16.75 -25.49 4.94
C TYR A 3 -18.27 -25.28 4.95
N SER A 4 -18.84 -25.13 6.13
CA SER A 4 -20.26 -24.84 6.24
C SER A 4 -20.54 -23.54 5.49
N SER A 5 -21.65 -23.46 4.78
CA SER A 5 -22.11 -22.24 4.08
C SER A 5 -22.08 -21.01 5.00
N ALA A 6 -22.41 -21.17 6.27
CA ALA A 6 -22.35 -20.14 7.29
C ALA A 6 -20.94 -19.56 7.54
N ALA A 7 -19.89 -20.39 7.56
CA ALA A 7 -18.51 -19.89 7.70
C ALA A 7 -18.06 -19.11 6.45
N SER A 8 -18.43 -19.59 5.26
CA SER A 8 -18.17 -18.88 3.99
C SER A 8 -18.84 -17.50 3.97
N ASP A 9 -20.09 -17.41 4.43
CA ASP A 9 -20.85 -16.16 4.46
C ASP A 9 -20.33 -15.17 5.50
N VAL A 10 -19.79 -15.65 6.63
CA VAL A 10 -19.12 -14.79 7.63
C VAL A 10 -17.83 -14.21 7.07
N TYR A 11 -16.98 -15.03 6.43
CA TYR A 11 -15.75 -14.54 5.79
C TYR A 11 -16.05 -13.56 4.67
N LYS A 12 -17.05 -13.81 3.85
CA LYS A 12 -17.49 -12.91 2.77
C LYS A 12 -17.95 -11.56 3.33
N ARG A 13 -18.77 -11.56 4.39
CA ARG A 13 -19.24 -10.33 5.06
C ARG A 13 -18.09 -9.55 5.69
N GLN A 14 -17.14 -10.20 6.35
CA GLN A 14 -15.96 -9.54 6.91
C GLN A 14 -15.08 -8.90 5.83
N THR A 15 -14.89 -9.58 4.71
CA THR A 15 -14.13 -9.04 3.58
C THR A 15 -14.82 -7.83 2.96
N LEU A 16 -16.14 -7.91 2.73
CA LEU A 16 -16.94 -6.79 2.21
C LEU A 16 -16.96 -5.59 3.16
N HIS A 17 -16.98 -5.82 4.48
CA HIS A 17 -16.85 -4.71 5.44
C HIS A 17 -15.53 -3.95 5.31
N MET A 18 -14.44 -4.63 4.93
CA MET A 18 -13.13 -3.99 4.68
C MET A 18 -13.08 -3.19 3.37
N THR A 19 -14.09 -3.24 2.53
CA THR A 19 -14.19 -2.47 1.28
C THR A 19 -15.13 -1.26 1.40
N THR A 20 -15.60 -0.94 2.62
CA THR A 20 -16.44 0.23 2.85
C THR A 20 -15.58 1.47 3.14
N PHE A 21 -15.92 2.55 2.48
CA PHE A 21 -15.28 3.85 2.60
C PHE A 21 -16.22 4.85 3.29
N ALA A 22 -15.67 5.87 3.92
CA ALA A 22 -16.46 6.99 4.40
C ALA A 22 -17.06 7.76 3.21
N PRO A 23 -18.24 8.41 3.36
CA PRO A 23 -18.90 9.13 2.26
C PRO A 23 -18.07 10.28 1.67
N ASP A 24 -17.13 10.81 2.44
CA ASP A 24 -16.23 11.92 2.10
C ASP A 24 -14.81 11.45 1.73
N GLU A 25 -14.60 10.14 1.60
CA GLU A 25 -13.30 9.57 1.22
C GLU A 25 -13.14 9.57 -0.30
N ASP A 26 -12.25 10.44 -0.80
CA ASP A 26 -11.96 10.62 -2.22
C ASP A 26 -10.46 10.98 -2.41
N PRO A 27 -9.71 10.25 -3.25
CA PRO A 27 -10.11 9.02 -3.96
C PRO A 27 -10.18 7.78 -3.04
N ARG A 28 -11.07 6.85 -3.38
CA ARG A 28 -11.19 5.56 -2.69
C ARG A 28 -10.16 4.58 -3.24
N SER A 29 -9.19 4.22 -2.43
CA SER A 29 -8.12 3.30 -2.81
C SER A 29 -8.27 1.96 -2.11
N LEU A 30 -8.43 0.88 -2.86
CA LEU A 30 -8.63 -0.47 -2.34
C LEU A 30 -7.40 -1.34 -2.60
N GLN A 31 -6.85 -1.93 -1.53
CA GLN A 31 -5.71 -2.82 -1.66
C GLN A 31 -6.14 -4.28 -1.79
N LEU A 32 -5.65 -4.96 -2.82
CA LEU A 32 -5.82 -6.38 -3.03
C LEU A 32 -4.55 -7.16 -2.67
N TYR A 33 -4.77 -8.32 -2.07
CA TYR A 33 -3.76 -9.34 -1.81
C TYR A 33 -4.24 -10.68 -2.34
N THR A 34 -3.43 -11.34 -3.15
CA THR A 34 -3.80 -12.60 -3.79
C THR A 34 -2.56 -13.42 -4.16
N THR A 35 -2.76 -14.71 -4.45
CA THR A 35 -1.75 -15.61 -5.01
C THR A 35 -2.28 -16.36 -6.25
N ASP A 36 -3.46 -15.95 -6.76
CA ASP A 36 -4.16 -16.62 -7.85
C ASP A 36 -4.72 -15.60 -8.85
N PRO A 37 -4.34 -15.70 -10.15
CA PRO A 37 -4.80 -14.76 -11.16
C PRO A 37 -6.31 -14.77 -11.39
N GLU A 38 -6.98 -15.94 -11.30
CA GLU A 38 -8.42 -16.04 -11.52
C GLU A 38 -9.19 -15.32 -10.43
N TYR A 39 -8.82 -15.53 -9.16
CA TYR A 39 -9.41 -14.79 -8.05
C TYR A 39 -9.05 -13.31 -8.07
N THR A 40 -7.87 -12.93 -8.57
CA THR A 40 -7.51 -11.53 -8.79
C THR A 40 -8.46 -10.87 -9.77
N TYR A 41 -8.66 -11.48 -10.93
CA TYR A 41 -9.59 -10.97 -11.93
C TYR A 41 -11.00 -10.79 -11.37
N LYS A 42 -11.53 -11.82 -10.69
CA LYS A 42 -12.88 -11.79 -10.09
C LYS A 42 -13.02 -10.67 -9.06
N ALA A 43 -12.03 -10.50 -8.19
CA ALA A 43 -12.05 -9.46 -7.16
C ALA A 43 -11.95 -8.04 -7.77
N ALA A 44 -11.02 -7.83 -8.68
CA ALA A 44 -10.89 -6.54 -9.37
C ALA A 44 -12.13 -6.22 -10.23
N LYS A 45 -12.69 -7.22 -10.92
CA LYS A 45 -13.93 -7.06 -11.69
C LYS A 45 -15.13 -6.70 -10.81
N MET A 46 -15.25 -7.29 -9.63
CA MET A 46 -16.27 -6.92 -8.65
C MET A 46 -16.11 -5.47 -8.19
N ILE A 47 -14.88 -5.01 -7.93
CA ILE A 47 -14.61 -3.62 -7.56
C ILE A 47 -15.09 -2.66 -8.65
N VAL A 48 -14.82 -2.99 -9.91
CA VAL A 48 -15.25 -2.21 -11.09
C VAL A 48 -16.78 -2.21 -11.22
N ASP A 49 -17.39 -3.40 -11.24
CA ASP A 49 -18.83 -3.56 -11.54
C ASP A 49 -19.73 -2.96 -10.47
N GLU A 50 -19.28 -2.99 -9.20
CA GLU A 50 -20.01 -2.44 -8.07
C GLU A 50 -19.59 -1.00 -7.72
N GLY A 51 -18.62 -0.41 -8.45
CA GLY A 51 -18.11 0.94 -8.22
C GLY A 51 -17.53 1.15 -6.83
N LEU A 52 -16.81 0.13 -6.30
CA LEU A 52 -16.35 0.12 -4.91
C LEU A 52 -15.16 1.02 -4.67
N ALA A 53 -14.30 1.26 -5.67
CA ALA A 53 -13.10 2.06 -5.51
C ALA A 53 -12.72 2.77 -6.81
N ASP A 54 -11.90 3.82 -6.68
CA ASP A 54 -11.38 4.63 -7.77
C ASP A 54 -9.92 4.25 -8.13
N HIS A 55 -9.32 3.37 -7.32
CA HIS A 55 -7.94 2.89 -7.48
C HIS A 55 -7.79 1.50 -6.86
N ILE A 56 -7.02 0.62 -7.51
CA ILE A 56 -6.66 -0.70 -7.00
C ILE A 56 -5.15 -0.76 -6.78
N ASP A 57 -4.71 -1.02 -5.54
CA ASP A 57 -3.30 -1.27 -5.19
C ASP A 57 -3.05 -2.76 -4.95
N MET A 58 -2.05 -3.33 -5.65
CA MET A 58 -1.67 -4.72 -5.51
C MET A 58 -0.53 -4.88 -4.51
N ASN A 59 -0.77 -5.62 -3.41
CA ASN A 59 0.20 -5.80 -2.34
C ASN A 59 1.15 -6.97 -2.59
N PHE A 60 2.38 -6.67 -2.96
CA PHE A 60 3.49 -7.61 -3.08
C PHE A 60 4.65 -7.30 -2.12
N GLY A 61 4.36 -6.57 -1.04
CA GLY A 61 5.36 -6.16 -0.06
C GLY A 61 5.19 -6.74 1.35
N CYS A 62 4.11 -7.48 1.63
CA CYS A 62 3.86 -8.02 2.97
C CYS A 62 4.90 -9.09 3.36
N PRO A 63 5.73 -8.88 4.42
CA PRO A 63 6.78 -9.82 4.81
C PRO A 63 6.32 -10.84 5.86
N VAL A 64 5.05 -10.82 6.26
CA VAL A 64 4.53 -11.65 7.36
C VAL A 64 4.60 -13.14 6.99
N PRO A 65 5.17 -14.02 7.85
CA PRO A 65 5.33 -15.45 7.55
C PRO A 65 4.03 -16.17 7.17
N LYS A 66 2.89 -15.79 7.74
CA LYS A 66 1.58 -16.34 7.38
C LYS A 66 1.24 -16.11 5.89
N VAL A 67 1.76 -15.03 5.30
CA VAL A 67 1.55 -14.63 3.91
C VAL A 67 2.61 -15.24 3.01
N THR A 68 3.90 -15.07 3.36
CA THR A 68 5.03 -15.49 2.53
C THR A 68 5.18 -17.02 2.43
N ARG A 69 4.87 -17.78 3.50
CA ARG A 69 4.85 -19.25 3.45
C ARG A 69 3.84 -19.82 2.46
N ARG A 70 2.80 -19.06 2.12
CA ARG A 70 1.82 -19.41 1.08
C ARG A 70 2.24 -18.91 -0.31
N GLY A 71 3.42 -18.34 -0.43
CA GLY A 71 3.98 -17.82 -1.67
C GLY A 71 3.42 -16.47 -2.10
N GLY A 72 2.80 -15.71 -1.18
CA GLY A 72 2.24 -14.39 -1.44
C GLY A 72 3.07 -13.25 -0.85
N GLY A 73 2.56 -12.03 -0.95
CA GLY A 73 3.24 -10.82 -0.47
C GLY A 73 4.62 -10.68 -1.09
N SER A 74 5.64 -10.40 -0.27
CA SER A 74 7.02 -10.18 -0.71
C SER A 74 7.73 -11.39 -1.33
N ALA A 75 7.18 -12.62 -1.17
CA ALA A 75 7.70 -13.81 -1.81
C ALA A 75 7.20 -13.99 -3.27
N LEU A 76 6.10 -13.35 -3.64
CA LEU A 76 5.46 -13.57 -4.93
C LEU A 76 6.27 -13.04 -6.13
N PRO A 77 6.94 -11.87 -6.08
CA PRO A 77 7.76 -11.36 -7.18
C PRO A 77 8.90 -12.29 -7.60
N TYR A 78 9.37 -13.18 -6.72
CA TYR A 78 10.34 -14.21 -7.06
C TYR A 78 9.79 -15.22 -8.09
N LYS A 79 8.46 -15.43 -8.11
CA LYS A 79 7.75 -16.28 -9.08
C LYS A 79 7.30 -15.42 -10.27
N ARG A 80 8.24 -14.92 -11.07
CA ARG A 80 8.04 -13.92 -12.12
C ARG A 80 6.79 -14.14 -12.99
N LYS A 81 6.59 -15.35 -13.51
CA LYS A 81 5.45 -15.67 -14.38
C LYS A 81 4.11 -15.55 -13.62
N LEU A 82 4.04 -16.06 -12.39
CA LEU A 82 2.83 -15.96 -11.58
C LEU A 82 2.54 -14.51 -11.20
N PHE A 83 3.58 -13.75 -10.84
CA PHE A 83 3.49 -12.33 -10.54
C PHE A 83 2.91 -11.55 -11.74
N GLY A 84 3.48 -11.73 -12.92
CA GLY A 84 2.96 -11.08 -14.14
C GLY A 84 1.51 -11.45 -14.43
N ASN A 85 1.16 -12.73 -14.38
CA ASN A 85 -0.21 -13.18 -14.59
C ASN A 85 -1.22 -12.55 -13.60
N ILE A 86 -0.81 -12.32 -12.35
CA ILE A 86 -1.67 -11.67 -11.33
C ILE A 86 -1.84 -10.18 -11.65
N VAL A 87 -0.76 -9.48 -12.01
CA VAL A 87 -0.85 -8.06 -12.42
C VAL A 87 -1.72 -7.92 -13.67
N ALA A 88 -1.45 -8.73 -14.70
CA ALA A 88 -2.25 -8.75 -15.94
C ALA A 88 -3.74 -9.00 -15.65
N ALA A 89 -4.07 -9.91 -14.74
CA ALA A 89 -5.44 -10.22 -14.38
C ALA A 89 -6.16 -9.02 -13.71
N ALA A 90 -5.46 -8.27 -12.85
CA ALA A 90 -6.00 -7.06 -12.23
C ALA A 90 -6.22 -5.95 -13.28
N VAL A 91 -5.21 -5.69 -14.12
CA VAL A 91 -5.28 -4.70 -15.21
C VAL A 91 -6.39 -5.04 -16.20
N LYS A 92 -6.48 -6.30 -16.62
CA LYS A 92 -7.56 -6.76 -17.53
C LYS A 92 -8.95 -6.53 -16.95
N ALA A 93 -9.12 -6.66 -15.64
CA ALA A 93 -10.42 -6.43 -15.00
C ALA A 93 -10.85 -4.95 -15.01
N THR A 94 -9.90 -4.01 -15.12
CA THR A 94 -10.15 -2.56 -15.17
C THR A 94 -10.17 -2.00 -16.59
N GLU A 95 -9.99 -2.83 -17.63
CA GLU A 95 -10.05 -2.40 -19.04
C GLU A 95 -11.36 -1.67 -19.34
N GLY A 96 -11.25 -0.53 -20.03
CA GLY A 96 -12.40 0.31 -20.38
C GLY A 96 -12.93 1.20 -19.24
N THR A 97 -12.19 1.29 -18.12
CA THR A 97 -12.49 2.21 -17.00
C THR A 97 -11.30 3.13 -16.73
N ASP A 98 -11.51 4.17 -15.93
CA ASP A 98 -10.44 5.08 -15.47
C ASP A 98 -9.79 4.61 -14.15
N ILE A 99 -10.03 3.37 -13.71
CA ILE A 99 -9.49 2.84 -12.45
C ILE A 99 -8.06 2.33 -12.67
N PRO A 100 -7.03 3.02 -12.18
CA PRO A 100 -5.65 2.56 -12.32
C PRO A 100 -5.36 1.38 -11.39
N VAL A 101 -4.47 0.50 -11.84
CA VAL A 101 -3.90 -0.57 -11.01
C VAL A 101 -2.45 -0.21 -10.70
N THR A 102 -2.08 -0.17 -9.43
CA THR A 102 -0.70 0.04 -8.97
C THR A 102 -0.14 -1.18 -8.26
N VAL A 103 1.19 -1.23 -8.16
CA VAL A 103 1.90 -2.34 -7.54
C VAL A 103 2.80 -1.80 -6.43
N LYS A 104 2.64 -2.33 -5.21
CA LYS A 104 3.57 -2.04 -4.10
C LYS A 104 4.37 -3.26 -3.70
N MET A 105 5.70 -3.14 -3.66
CA MET A 105 6.62 -4.24 -3.39
C MET A 105 7.77 -3.86 -2.44
N ARG A 106 8.62 -4.83 -2.11
CA ARG A 106 9.90 -4.67 -1.40
C ARG A 106 11.06 -4.96 -2.34
N VAL A 107 12.30 -4.65 -1.89
CA VAL A 107 13.55 -4.91 -2.63
C VAL A 107 13.66 -6.38 -3.03
N GLY A 108 13.25 -7.28 -2.16
CA GLY A 108 13.29 -8.71 -2.39
C GLY A 108 12.98 -9.50 -1.12
N ILE A 109 13.40 -10.76 -1.11
CA ILE A 109 13.23 -11.67 0.02
C ILE A 109 14.28 -11.37 1.10
N ASP A 110 15.54 -11.35 0.70
CA ASP A 110 16.74 -11.11 1.51
C ASP A 110 17.82 -10.45 0.65
N ASP A 111 19.03 -10.32 1.17
CA ASP A 111 20.13 -9.62 0.50
C ASP A 111 20.69 -10.40 -0.71
N GLU A 112 20.42 -11.71 -0.80
CA GLU A 112 20.82 -12.55 -1.94
C GLU A 112 19.74 -12.64 -3.03
N HIS A 113 18.48 -12.33 -2.68
CA HIS A 113 17.31 -12.52 -3.56
C HIS A 113 16.56 -11.19 -3.75
N HIS A 114 17.19 -10.24 -4.44
CA HIS A 114 16.57 -9.02 -4.88
C HIS A 114 15.66 -9.29 -6.11
N THR A 115 14.44 -8.80 -6.06
CA THR A 115 13.43 -9.06 -7.12
C THR A 115 12.86 -7.79 -7.74
N HIS A 116 13.06 -6.63 -7.11
CA HIS A 116 12.35 -5.39 -7.43
C HIS A 116 12.56 -4.87 -8.85
N LEU A 117 13.75 -5.03 -9.45
CA LEU A 117 14.00 -4.56 -10.82
C LEU A 117 13.20 -5.37 -11.83
N ASP A 118 13.29 -6.71 -11.76
CA ASP A 118 12.49 -7.58 -12.64
C ASP A 118 11.00 -7.43 -12.39
N ALA A 119 10.58 -7.35 -11.11
CA ALA A 119 9.18 -7.18 -10.77
C ALA A 119 8.62 -5.83 -11.23
N GLY A 120 9.41 -4.75 -11.12
CA GLY A 120 9.03 -3.44 -11.65
C GLY A 120 8.82 -3.49 -13.16
N ARG A 121 9.78 -4.05 -13.90
CA ARG A 121 9.68 -4.23 -15.36
C ARG A 121 8.43 -5.05 -15.73
N ILE A 122 8.23 -6.21 -15.10
CA ILE A 122 7.07 -7.07 -15.37
C ILE A 122 5.76 -6.34 -15.05
N ALA A 123 5.68 -5.63 -13.92
CA ALA A 123 4.48 -4.88 -13.55
C ALA A 123 4.10 -3.85 -14.64
N VAL A 124 5.09 -3.13 -15.18
CA VAL A 124 4.88 -2.16 -16.27
C VAL A 124 4.46 -2.85 -17.57
N GLU A 125 5.13 -3.93 -17.95
CA GLU A 125 4.82 -4.72 -19.15
C GLU A 125 3.38 -5.26 -19.10
N GLU A 126 2.88 -5.59 -17.90
CA GLU A 126 1.50 -6.07 -17.68
C GLU A 126 0.50 -4.92 -17.43
N GLY A 127 0.91 -3.67 -17.57
CA GLY A 127 0.03 -2.50 -17.58
C GLY A 127 -0.21 -1.82 -16.24
N ALA A 128 0.63 -2.04 -15.22
CA ALA A 128 0.53 -1.27 -13.98
C ALA A 128 0.77 0.22 -14.22
N ALA A 129 -0.09 1.07 -13.64
CA ALA A 129 -0.04 2.53 -13.80
C ALA A 129 1.05 3.21 -12.96
N ALA A 130 1.50 2.57 -11.88
CA ALA A 130 2.62 3.02 -11.05
C ALA A 130 3.20 1.87 -10.23
N VAL A 131 4.45 2.04 -9.77
CA VAL A 131 5.14 1.07 -8.92
C VAL A 131 5.65 1.77 -7.67
N ALA A 132 5.37 1.21 -6.48
CA ALA A 132 5.89 1.70 -5.21
C ALA A 132 6.88 0.70 -4.60
N LEU A 133 8.06 1.18 -4.19
CA LEU A 133 9.12 0.34 -3.61
C LEU A 133 9.40 0.72 -2.15
N HIS A 134 9.27 -0.25 -1.25
CA HIS A 134 9.84 -0.14 0.08
C HIS A 134 11.31 -0.57 0.06
N GLY A 135 12.22 0.34 0.39
CA GLY A 135 13.69 0.15 0.35
C GLY A 135 14.24 -0.86 1.38
N ARG A 136 13.48 -1.90 1.72
CA ARG A 136 13.87 -3.01 2.59
C ARG A 136 13.52 -4.35 1.98
N THR A 137 14.29 -5.38 2.31
CA THR A 137 13.93 -6.77 2.01
C THR A 137 12.84 -7.29 2.95
N ALA A 138 12.26 -8.45 2.64
CA ALA A 138 11.31 -9.12 3.52
C ALA A 138 11.96 -9.57 4.84
N ALA A 139 13.20 -10.07 4.78
CA ALA A 139 13.97 -10.51 5.93
C ALA A 139 14.24 -9.38 6.94
N GLN A 140 14.53 -8.18 6.45
CA GLN A 140 14.74 -6.99 7.29
C GLN A 140 13.46 -6.59 8.05
N ARG A 141 12.28 -6.86 7.51
CA ARG A 141 11.00 -6.34 8.06
C ARG A 141 11.04 -4.83 8.27
N TYR A 142 11.42 -4.39 9.49
CA TYR A 142 11.57 -2.99 9.89
C TYR A 142 12.90 -2.69 10.57
N SER A 143 13.82 -3.66 10.63
CA SER A 143 15.16 -3.46 11.20
C SER A 143 16.07 -2.66 10.27
N GLY A 144 17.09 -2.04 10.83
CA GLY A 144 18.02 -1.20 10.09
C GLY A 144 17.34 -0.01 9.42
N HIS A 145 17.91 0.44 8.31
CA HIS A 145 17.41 1.54 7.50
C HIS A 145 16.91 1.06 6.13
N ALA A 146 15.95 1.76 5.57
CA ALA A 146 15.55 1.55 4.18
C ALA A 146 16.69 2.02 3.25
N ASP A 147 17.09 1.18 2.32
CA ASP A 147 18.07 1.56 1.30
C ASP A 147 17.37 2.32 0.18
N TRP A 148 17.50 3.64 0.22
CA TRP A 148 16.92 4.51 -0.80
C TRP A 148 17.64 4.38 -2.16
N ASN A 149 18.87 3.84 -2.20
CA ASN A 149 19.56 3.60 -3.47
C ASN A 149 18.81 2.54 -4.32
N GLU A 150 18.16 1.57 -3.67
CA GLU A 150 17.34 0.60 -4.42
C GLU A 150 16.10 1.25 -5.05
N ILE A 151 15.56 2.32 -4.45
CA ILE A 151 14.48 3.14 -5.05
C ILE A 151 15.03 3.89 -6.27
N ALA A 152 16.22 4.51 -6.14
CA ALA A 152 16.89 5.19 -7.25
C ALA A 152 17.19 4.23 -8.40
N ARG A 153 17.68 3.02 -8.10
CA ARG A 153 17.94 1.96 -9.10
C ARG A 153 16.67 1.55 -9.84
N LEU A 154 15.56 1.38 -9.12
CA LEU A 154 14.28 1.06 -9.75
C LEU A 154 13.80 2.21 -10.64
N LYS A 155 13.89 3.46 -10.17
CA LYS A 155 13.51 4.65 -10.96
C LYS A 155 14.33 4.74 -12.25
N GLN A 156 15.64 4.54 -12.15
CA GLN A 156 16.51 4.51 -13.33
C GLN A 156 16.18 3.35 -14.27
N HIS A 157 15.91 2.16 -13.73
CA HIS A 157 15.58 0.96 -14.50
C HIS A 157 14.30 1.14 -15.32
N LEU A 158 13.31 1.85 -14.78
CA LEU A 158 12.02 2.11 -15.41
C LEU A 158 11.93 3.45 -16.15
N ALA A 159 13.01 4.24 -16.20
CA ALA A 159 12.99 5.60 -16.75
C ALA A 159 12.46 5.67 -18.21
N HIS A 160 12.73 4.66 -19.01
CA HIS A 160 12.29 4.56 -20.42
C HIS A 160 10.78 4.37 -20.57
N THR A 161 10.06 3.99 -19.52
CA THR A 161 8.62 3.69 -19.57
C THR A 161 7.76 4.91 -19.27
N GLY A 162 8.31 5.90 -18.57
CA GLY A 162 7.60 7.10 -18.14
C GLY A 162 6.60 6.88 -16.99
N ILE A 163 6.46 5.68 -16.43
CA ILE A 163 5.54 5.44 -15.33
C ILE A 163 6.07 6.02 -14.02
N PRO A 164 5.18 6.47 -13.11
CA PRO A 164 5.58 6.93 -11.78
C PRO A 164 6.19 5.80 -10.94
N VAL A 165 7.30 6.11 -10.26
CA VAL A 165 7.90 5.27 -9.23
C VAL A 165 7.79 6.00 -7.89
N LEU A 166 7.16 5.36 -6.89
CA LEU A 166 6.94 5.91 -5.57
C LEU A 166 7.91 5.29 -4.55
N GLY A 167 8.59 6.15 -3.78
CA GLY A 167 9.51 5.72 -2.74
C GLY A 167 8.80 5.47 -1.40
N ASN A 168 9.25 4.44 -0.67
CA ASN A 168 8.73 4.12 0.67
C ASN A 168 9.87 3.65 1.58
N GLY A 169 9.78 4.03 2.86
CA GLY A 169 10.68 3.60 3.93
C GLY A 169 11.33 4.78 4.65
N ASP A 170 11.21 4.78 5.97
CA ASP A 170 11.81 5.75 6.90
C ASP A 170 11.46 7.22 6.64
N ILE A 171 10.21 7.46 6.26
CA ILE A 171 9.63 8.80 6.15
C ILE A 171 8.86 9.07 7.45
N PHE A 172 9.42 9.90 8.31
CA PHE A 172 8.84 10.29 9.61
C PHE A 172 8.56 11.79 9.70
N LYS A 173 9.17 12.59 8.80
CA LYS A 173 8.99 14.05 8.71
C LYS A 173 8.71 14.43 7.26
N ALA A 174 8.13 15.59 7.04
CA ALA A 174 7.88 16.11 5.70
C ALA A 174 9.18 16.27 4.89
N THR A 175 10.26 16.72 5.56
CA THR A 175 11.59 16.85 4.94
C THR A 175 12.20 15.53 4.48
N ASP A 176 11.84 14.39 5.10
CA ASP A 176 12.32 13.07 4.66
C ASP A 176 11.75 12.72 3.28
N ALA A 177 10.51 13.14 2.99
CA ALA A 177 9.89 12.92 1.67
C ALA A 177 10.62 13.70 0.58
N ARG A 178 10.94 14.98 0.83
CA ARG A 178 11.75 15.79 -0.09
C ARG A 178 13.12 15.18 -0.30
N ALA A 179 13.81 14.83 0.77
CA ALA A 179 15.14 14.22 0.70
C ALA A 179 15.12 12.89 -0.09
N MET A 180 14.09 12.04 0.11
CA MET A 180 13.94 10.82 -0.68
C MET A 180 13.77 11.13 -2.16
N MET A 181 12.90 12.07 -2.54
CA MET A 181 12.67 12.42 -3.93
C MET A 181 13.92 13.03 -4.59
N GLU A 182 14.63 13.90 -3.88
CA GLU A 182 15.88 14.52 -4.37
C GLU A 182 17.00 13.47 -4.53
N GLN A 183 17.16 12.56 -3.57
CA GLN A 183 18.19 11.52 -3.61
C GLN A 183 17.92 10.46 -4.67
N THR A 184 16.65 10.07 -4.86
CA THR A 184 16.29 8.89 -5.66
C THR A 184 15.73 9.22 -7.03
N GLY A 185 15.25 10.46 -7.23
CA GLY A 185 14.53 10.87 -8.42
C GLY A 185 13.13 10.25 -8.53
N CYS A 186 12.59 9.62 -7.48
CA CYS A 186 11.23 9.07 -7.50
C CYS A 186 10.17 10.19 -7.60
N ASP A 187 9.00 9.85 -8.14
CA ASP A 187 7.96 10.82 -8.49
C ASP A 187 7.04 11.18 -7.32
N GLY A 188 7.15 10.46 -6.22
CA GLY A 188 6.36 10.68 -5.01
C GLY A 188 6.72 9.68 -3.94
N VAL A 189 6.01 9.74 -2.81
CA VAL A 189 6.31 8.91 -1.64
C VAL A 189 5.07 8.20 -1.09
N VAL A 190 5.29 7.03 -0.48
CA VAL A 190 4.30 6.29 0.29
C VAL A 190 4.73 6.27 1.75
N VAL A 191 3.87 6.75 2.65
CA VAL A 191 4.16 6.80 4.09
C VAL A 191 3.45 5.68 4.82
N GLY A 192 4.17 4.99 5.70
CA GLY A 192 3.63 3.94 6.55
C GLY A 192 3.70 4.34 8.03
N ARG A 193 4.68 3.80 8.76
CA ARG A 193 4.82 4.00 10.21
C ARG A 193 4.92 5.46 10.67
N GLY A 194 5.43 6.35 9.83
CA GLY A 194 5.58 7.77 10.17
C GLY A 194 4.26 8.50 10.45
N CYS A 195 3.14 8.03 9.89
CA CYS A 195 1.82 8.63 10.13
C CYS A 195 1.04 8.00 11.28
N LEU A 196 1.56 6.93 11.92
CA LEU A 196 0.86 6.30 13.05
C LEU A 196 0.74 7.29 14.22
N GLY A 197 -0.49 7.55 14.64
CA GLY A 197 -0.81 8.56 15.66
C GLY A 197 -0.61 10.01 15.24
N ARG A 198 -0.20 10.25 13.98
CA ARG A 198 0.14 11.58 13.45
C ARG A 198 -0.53 11.85 12.09
N PRO A 199 -1.87 11.89 11.99
CA PRO A 199 -2.54 12.11 10.71
C PRO A 199 -2.20 13.46 10.07
N TRP A 200 -1.85 14.47 10.86
CA TRP A 200 -1.41 15.79 10.37
C TRP A 200 -0.12 15.76 9.54
N LEU A 201 0.67 14.67 9.62
CA LEU A 201 1.86 14.50 8.79
C LEU A 201 1.55 14.63 7.30
N PHE A 202 0.36 14.23 6.85
CA PHE A 202 -0.02 14.38 5.44
C PHE A 202 -0.20 15.85 5.02
N ALA A 203 -0.66 16.73 5.91
CA ALA A 203 -0.70 18.17 5.65
C ALA A 203 0.72 18.76 5.58
N GLU A 204 1.62 18.33 6.48
CA GLU A 204 3.03 18.72 6.45
C GLU A 204 3.70 18.27 5.15
N LEU A 205 3.51 17.01 4.74
CA LEU A 205 4.03 16.46 3.49
C LEU A 205 3.52 17.23 2.26
N SER A 206 2.21 17.51 2.24
CA SER A 206 1.61 18.28 1.14
C SER A 206 2.18 19.70 1.04
N ALA A 207 2.38 20.37 2.17
CA ALA A 207 2.98 21.71 2.21
C ALA A 207 4.44 21.66 1.72
N GLU A 208 5.24 20.75 2.26
CA GLU A 208 6.65 20.58 1.90
C GLU A 208 6.85 20.34 0.40
N LEU A 209 6.08 19.39 -0.17
CA LEU A 209 6.19 19.05 -1.59
C LEU A 209 5.70 20.14 -2.53
N ARG A 210 4.83 21.04 -2.05
CA ARG A 210 4.36 22.21 -2.80
C ARG A 210 5.21 23.46 -2.57
N GLY A 211 6.25 23.41 -1.72
CA GLY A 211 7.06 24.56 -1.35
C GLY A 211 6.30 25.61 -0.53
N LEU A 212 5.26 25.19 0.19
CA LEU A 212 4.47 26.02 1.10
C LEU A 212 5.04 25.94 2.52
N PRO A 213 4.76 26.93 3.39
CA PRO A 213 5.11 26.83 4.80
C PRO A 213 4.51 25.58 5.43
N ILE A 214 5.34 24.81 6.14
CA ILE A 214 4.88 23.64 6.89
C ILE A 214 3.99 24.13 8.04
N PRO A 215 2.78 23.57 8.23
CA PRO A 215 1.92 23.91 9.35
C PRO A 215 2.61 23.71 10.70
N ASP A 216 2.26 24.53 11.68
CA ASP A 216 2.72 24.34 13.05
C ASP A 216 2.27 22.99 13.61
N GLN A 217 3.09 22.44 14.49
CA GLN A 217 2.72 21.19 15.18
C GLN A 217 1.48 21.40 16.05
N PRO A 218 0.55 20.44 16.05
CA PRO A 218 -0.64 20.56 16.88
C PRO A 218 -0.26 20.61 18.36
N THR A 219 -0.96 21.42 19.12
CA THR A 219 -0.86 21.47 20.58
C THR A 219 -1.35 20.16 21.19
N LEU A 220 -0.97 19.90 22.44
CA LEU A 220 -1.44 18.69 23.15
C LEU A 220 -2.97 18.61 23.21
N GLY A 221 -3.67 19.76 23.34
CA GLY A 221 -5.13 19.82 23.31
C GLY A 221 -5.71 19.38 21.96
N GLU A 222 -5.13 19.85 20.87
CA GLU A 222 -5.52 19.44 19.51
C GLU A 222 -5.24 17.95 19.25
N VAL A 223 -4.09 17.45 19.68
CA VAL A 223 -3.76 16.01 19.60
C VAL A 223 -4.79 15.19 20.38
N ALA A 224 -5.21 15.62 21.58
CA ALA A 224 -6.24 14.93 22.34
C ALA A 224 -7.59 14.87 21.60
N HIS A 225 -8.00 15.96 20.94
CA HIS A 225 -9.20 15.99 20.10
C HIS A 225 -9.09 15.05 18.87
N ILE A 226 -7.92 15.02 18.21
CA ILE A 226 -7.66 14.11 17.09
C ILE A 226 -7.77 12.65 17.54
N ILE A 227 -7.19 12.30 18.68
CA ILE A 227 -7.27 10.93 19.24
C ILE A 227 -8.71 10.56 19.58
N LEU A 228 -9.46 11.47 20.23
CA LEU A 228 -10.86 11.24 20.53
C LEU A 228 -11.69 11.02 19.28
N ARG A 229 -11.53 11.89 18.28
CA ARG A 229 -12.22 11.76 16.99
C ARG A 229 -11.87 10.42 16.30
N HIS A 230 -10.60 10.02 16.32
CA HIS A 230 -10.16 8.73 15.78
C HIS A 230 -10.82 7.55 16.52
N ALA A 231 -10.92 7.62 17.85
CA ALA A 231 -11.60 6.61 18.67
C ALA A 231 -13.08 6.49 18.29
N GLU A 232 -13.79 7.62 18.15
CA GLU A 232 -15.20 7.66 17.73
C GLU A 232 -15.42 7.04 16.35
N LEU A 233 -14.58 7.39 15.38
CA LEU A 233 -14.66 6.84 14.02
C LEU A 233 -14.40 5.33 13.99
N LEU A 234 -13.38 4.87 14.70
CA LEU A 234 -13.10 3.43 14.83
C LEU A 234 -14.24 2.68 15.52
N ALA A 235 -14.84 3.28 16.59
CA ALA A 235 -15.94 2.66 17.29
C ALA A 235 -17.21 2.57 16.41
N ALA A 236 -17.48 3.59 15.61
CA ALA A 236 -18.59 3.60 14.67
C ALA A 236 -18.41 2.53 13.56
N HIS A 237 -17.15 2.33 13.09
CA HIS A 237 -16.85 1.39 12.02
C HIS A 237 -16.76 -0.07 12.51
N ASP A 238 -16.01 -0.32 13.57
CA ASP A 238 -15.62 -1.67 14.01
C ASP A 238 -16.28 -2.12 15.32
N GLY A 239 -17.02 -1.25 15.99
CA GLY A 239 -17.53 -1.42 17.34
C GLY A 239 -16.48 -1.10 18.41
N GLU A 240 -16.95 -0.64 19.58
CA GLU A 240 -16.12 -0.06 20.66
C GLU A 240 -14.99 -1.01 21.12
N HIS A 241 -15.30 -2.28 21.36
CA HIS A 241 -14.32 -3.24 21.88
C HIS A 241 -13.12 -3.43 20.95
N LYS A 242 -13.35 -3.52 19.61
CA LYS A 242 -12.28 -3.64 18.62
C LYS A 242 -11.55 -2.31 18.46
N ALA A 243 -12.27 -1.20 18.40
CA ALA A 243 -11.75 0.15 18.29
C ALA A 243 -10.75 0.49 19.40
N CYS A 244 -11.10 0.27 20.68
CA CYS A 244 -10.21 0.51 21.82
C CYS A 244 -8.91 -0.29 21.76
N ARG A 245 -8.96 -1.50 21.21
CA ARG A 245 -7.78 -2.34 21.04
C ARG A 245 -6.88 -1.85 19.88
N ASP A 246 -7.49 -1.44 18.78
CA ASP A 246 -6.78 -1.01 17.59
C ASP A 246 -6.22 0.41 17.72
N LEU A 247 -6.90 1.29 18.45
CA LEU A 247 -6.45 2.66 18.75
C LEU A 247 -5.08 2.69 19.45
N ARG A 248 -4.76 1.68 20.27
CA ARG A 248 -3.47 1.61 20.99
C ARG A 248 -2.25 1.73 20.10
N LYS A 249 -2.33 1.32 18.84
CA LYS A 249 -1.24 1.44 17.86
C LYS A 249 -0.93 2.90 17.48
N HIS A 250 -1.88 3.79 17.73
CA HIS A 250 -1.82 5.19 17.35
C HIS A 250 -1.52 6.12 18.54
N MET A 251 -1.31 5.55 19.72
CA MET A 251 -1.04 6.30 20.97
C MET A 251 0.43 6.21 21.42
N THR A 252 1.32 5.66 20.59
CA THR A 252 2.75 5.45 20.92
C THR A 252 3.65 6.48 20.24
#